data_df4e426679a172f6e6ad7ae405b7bfd1
#
_entry.id   df4e426679a172f6e6ad7ae405b7bfd1
#
_cell.length_a   1.000
_cell.length_b   1.000
_cell.length_c   1.000
_cell.angle_alpha   90.00
_cell.angle_beta   90.00
_cell.angle_gamma   90.00
#
_symmetry.space_group_name_H-M   'P 1'
#
loop_
_entity.id
_entity.type
_entity.pdbx_description
1 polymer ?
#
loop_
_entity_poly.entity_id
_entity_poly.type
_entity_poly.pdbx_seq_one_letter_code
_entity_poly.pdbx_strand_id
1 'polypeptide(L)'
;MRRLMLSAFVLLGPALLAAAGPASAQIRQGFYDVEGRNPDGSTYGGVFALENAPGASWYATWRVGDAQLTGLGLIHGGVLAVSFVVDGRPGIATYEVESDGRLRGAWSTGGGMGTEMLTPR
;
A
#
# COMPACT_ATOMS: atom_id res chain seq x y z
N MET A 1 -44.45 14.52 29.84
CA MET A 1 -43.89 14.63 29.87
C MET A 1 -43.11 14.54 29.51
N ARG A 2 -42.89 14.17 29.25
CA ARG A 2 -42.10 14.09 29.01
C ARG A 2 -41.42 13.33 28.47
N ARG A 3 -41.37 13.02 28.13
CA ARG A 3 -40.75 12.36 27.86
C ARG A 3 -40.24 12.12 26.91
N LEU A 4 -40.29 12.01 26.42
CA LEU A 4 -39.79 11.87 25.64
C LEU A 4 -38.97 11.91 25.05
N MET A 5 -38.76 11.99 25.08
CA MET A 5 -37.94 12.13 24.62
C MET A 5 -37.19 11.56 24.16
N LEU A 6 -37.23 11.01 24.10
CA LEU A 6 -36.44 10.55 23.86
C LEU A 6 -35.99 10.29 22.92
N SER A 7 -36.42 10.24 22.57
CA SER A 7 -35.97 10.06 21.75
C SER A 7 -35.24 10.22 21.08
N ALA A 8 -35.22 10.36 20.99
CA ALA A 8 -34.51 10.61 20.35
C ALA A 8 -33.74 10.12 19.95
N PHE A 9 -33.90 9.60 20.15
CA PHE A 9 -33.21 9.22 19.95
C PHE A 9 -32.70 8.62 19.31
N VAL A 10 -33.05 8.26 19.30
CA VAL A 10 -32.53 7.78 18.83
C VAL A 10 -32.31 7.78 17.82
N LEU A 11 -32.76 7.81 17.57
CA LEU A 11 -32.39 7.89 16.72
C LEU A 11 -31.46 8.17 16.25
N LEU A 12 -31.23 8.07 16.40
CA LEU A 12 -30.05 8.46 16.06
C LEU A 12 -29.14 7.47 15.60
N GLY A 13 -29.13 6.45 15.87
CA GLY A 13 -28.25 5.36 15.58
C GLY A 13 -28.18 4.98 14.13
N PRO A 14 -29.24 4.92 13.45
CA PRO A 14 -29.19 4.56 12.02
C PRO A 14 -28.42 5.53 11.19
N ALA A 15 -28.45 6.78 11.56
CA ALA A 15 -27.67 7.76 10.82
C ALA A 15 -26.20 7.44 10.86
N LEU A 16 -25.77 6.84 11.96
CA LEU A 16 -24.38 6.47 12.06
C LEU A 16 -24.01 5.40 11.07
N LEU A 17 -24.91 4.46 10.83
CA LEU A 17 -24.65 3.45 9.85
C LEU A 17 -24.51 4.04 8.47
N ALA A 18 -25.34 4.99 8.17
CA ALA A 18 -25.23 5.63 6.88
C ALA A 18 -23.91 6.34 6.71
N ALA A 19 -23.36 6.84 7.80
CA ALA A 19 -22.07 7.51 7.74
C ALA A 19 -20.92 6.53 7.59
N ALA A 20 -21.15 5.27 7.87
CA ALA A 20 -20.11 4.28 7.74
C ALA A 20 -19.98 3.90 6.28
N GLY A 21 -19.20 4.63 5.52
CA GLY A 21 -18.92 4.26 4.17
C GLY A 21 -18.13 2.98 4.11
N PRO A 22 -17.77 2.52 2.92
CA PRO A 22 -16.95 1.33 2.79
C PRO A 22 -15.64 1.55 3.53
N ALA A 23 -15.22 0.57 4.26
CA ALA A 23 -13.95 0.64 4.95
C ALA A 23 -12.85 0.77 3.91
N SER A 24 -11.93 1.68 4.12
CA SER A 24 -10.75 1.77 3.29
C SER A 24 -9.91 0.54 3.52
N ALA A 25 -9.42 -0.04 2.46
CA ALA A 25 -8.44 -1.11 2.58
C ALA A 25 -7.17 -0.52 3.16
N GLN A 26 -6.51 -1.28 4.02
CA GLN A 26 -5.29 -0.85 4.66
C GLN A 26 -4.12 -1.62 4.08
N ILE A 27 -2.98 -0.95 4.04
CA ILE A 27 -1.74 -1.60 3.66
C ILE A 27 -1.33 -2.48 4.81
N ARG A 28 -1.08 -3.76 4.54
CA ARG A 28 -0.80 -4.76 5.57
C ARG A 28 0.63 -5.24 5.44
N GLN A 29 1.24 -5.52 6.59
CA GLN A 29 2.53 -6.17 6.55
C GLN A 29 2.36 -7.63 6.13
N GLY A 30 3.41 -8.20 5.57
CA GLY A 30 3.41 -9.56 5.09
C GLY A 30 4.08 -9.66 3.74
N PHE A 31 3.87 -10.81 3.10
CA PHE A 31 4.44 -11.09 1.79
C PHE A 31 3.42 -10.84 0.70
N TYR A 32 3.92 -10.39 -0.43
CA TYR A 32 3.12 -10.10 -1.62
C TYR A 32 3.79 -10.74 -2.83
N ASP A 33 3.01 -11.23 -3.76
CA ASP A 33 3.52 -11.64 -5.05
C ASP A 33 3.65 -10.43 -5.95
N VAL A 34 4.76 -10.34 -6.67
CA VAL A 34 5.08 -9.20 -7.53
C VAL A 34 4.81 -9.56 -8.98
N GLU A 35 4.06 -8.69 -9.67
CA GLU A 35 3.96 -8.71 -11.12
C GLU A 35 4.37 -7.34 -11.59
N GLY A 36 5.48 -7.27 -12.29
CA GLY A 36 6.06 -6.00 -12.67
C GLY A 36 6.31 -5.86 -14.15
N ARG A 37 6.47 -4.61 -14.56
CA ARG A 37 6.80 -4.27 -15.93
C ARG A 37 7.88 -3.21 -15.91
N ASN A 38 8.96 -3.49 -16.60
CA ASN A 38 10.08 -2.56 -16.75
C ASN A 38 9.71 -1.44 -17.73
N PRO A 39 10.46 -0.32 -17.69
CA PRO A 39 10.18 0.77 -18.64
C PRO A 39 10.22 0.35 -20.10
N ASP A 40 10.98 -0.69 -20.46
CA ASP A 40 11.05 -1.17 -21.83
C ASP A 40 9.90 -2.12 -22.18
N GLY A 41 8.98 -2.37 -21.25
CA GLY A 41 7.83 -3.22 -21.47
C GLY A 41 8.03 -4.67 -21.09
N SER A 42 9.25 -5.10 -20.79
CA SER A 42 9.49 -6.47 -20.34
C SER A 42 8.91 -6.69 -18.95
N THR A 43 8.55 -7.92 -18.64
CA THR A 43 7.88 -8.24 -17.38
C THR A 43 8.84 -8.98 -16.45
N TYR A 44 8.51 -8.90 -15.16
CA TYR A 44 9.25 -9.65 -14.15
C TYR A 44 8.29 -10.05 -13.03
N GLY A 45 8.70 -11.03 -12.23
CA GLY A 45 7.94 -11.46 -11.07
C GLY A 45 8.86 -11.61 -9.88
N GLY A 46 8.28 -11.81 -8.72
CA GLY A 46 9.06 -12.00 -7.51
C GLY A 46 8.20 -11.90 -6.27
N VAL A 47 8.86 -11.58 -5.16
CA VAL A 47 8.23 -11.50 -3.85
C VAL A 47 8.61 -10.16 -3.22
N PHE A 48 7.65 -9.53 -2.59
CA PHE A 48 7.83 -8.30 -1.84
C PHE A 48 7.43 -8.56 -0.40
N ALA A 49 8.25 -8.12 0.54
CA ALA A 49 7.94 -8.25 1.96
C ALA A 49 7.85 -6.85 2.56
N LEU A 50 6.84 -6.64 3.37
CA LEU A 50 6.59 -5.36 4.01
C LEU A 50 6.44 -5.59 5.51
N GLU A 51 7.23 -4.89 6.32
CA GLU A 51 7.22 -5.01 7.77
C GLU A 51 7.18 -3.65 8.41
N ASN A 52 6.48 -3.56 9.54
CA ASN A 52 6.53 -2.36 10.35
C ASN A 52 7.95 -2.09 10.83
N ALA A 53 8.33 -0.83 10.83
CA ALA A 53 9.60 -0.38 11.36
C ALA A 53 9.32 0.66 12.45
N PRO A 54 10.31 0.97 13.28
CA PRO A 54 10.09 1.99 14.31
C PRO A 54 9.72 3.34 13.70
N GLY A 55 8.93 4.12 14.44
CA GLY A 55 8.64 5.50 14.05
C GLY A 55 7.72 5.65 12.88
N ALA A 56 6.74 4.77 12.75
CA ALA A 56 5.73 4.85 11.70
C ALA A 56 6.30 4.67 10.29
N SER A 57 7.46 4.06 10.19
CA SER A 57 8.02 3.72 8.89
C SER A 57 7.87 2.23 8.63
N TRP A 58 8.33 1.80 7.47
CA TRP A 58 8.17 0.42 7.01
C TRP A 58 9.47 -0.03 6.38
N TYR A 59 9.83 -1.29 6.61
CA TYR A 59 10.92 -1.93 5.85
C TYR A 59 10.31 -2.68 4.69
N ALA A 60 10.91 -2.51 3.52
CA ALA A 60 10.46 -3.18 2.31
C ALA A 60 11.62 -3.96 1.72
N THR A 61 11.33 -5.16 1.23
CA THR A 61 12.33 -6.00 0.60
C THR A 61 11.71 -6.59 -0.66
N TRP A 62 12.39 -6.45 -1.78
CA TRP A 62 12.02 -7.13 -3.02
C TRP A 62 13.01 -8.24 -3.30
N ARG A 63 12.50 -9.35 -3.78
CA ARG A 63 13.34 -10.43 -4.28
C ARG A 63 12.85 -10.73 -5.69
N VAL A 64 13.64 -10.34 -6.66
CA VAL A 64 13.30 -10.47 -8.08
C VAL A 64 14.48 -11.15 -8.76
N GLY A 65 14.26 -12.37 -9.30
CA GLY A 65 15.37 -13.15 -9.83
C GLY A 65 16.41 -13.38 -8.75
N ASP A 66 17.66 -13.06 -9.05
CA ASP A 66 18.76 -13.20 -8.10
C ASP A 66 18.98 -11.92 -7.29
N ALA A 67 18.22 -10.88 -7.57
CA ALA A 67 18.43 -9.60 -6.90
C ALA A 67 17.58 -9.50 -5.64
N GLN A 68 18.14 -8.86 -4.64
CA GLN A 68 17.39 -8.51 -3.44
C GLN A 68 17.61 -7.03 -3.18
N LEU A 69 16.51 -6.29 -3.06
CA LEU A 69 16.52 -4.86 -2.81
C LEU A 69 15.83 -4.60 -1.48
N THR A 70 16.37 -3.69 -0.71
CA THR A 70 15.72 -3.27 0.53
C THR A 70 15.50 -1.78 0.50
N GLY A 71 14.49 -1.32 1.22
CA GLY A 71 14.18 0.09 1.26
C GLY A 71 13.41 0.47 2.50
N LEU A 72 13.23 1.76 2.64
CA LEU A 72 12.48 2.34 3.74
C LEU A 72 11.24 2.99 3.17
N GLY A 73 10.10 2.70 3.80
CA GLY A 73 8.82 3.19 3.33
C GLY A 73 8.13 4.08 4.33
N LEU A 74 7.26 4.90 3.80
CA LEU A 74 6.43 5.81 4.58
C LEU A 74 5.05 5.83 3.94
N ILE A 75 4.01 5.78 4.78
CA ILE A 75 2.63 5.90 4.29
C ILE A 75 2.12 7.29 4.64
N HIS A 76 1.64 8.00 3.63
CA HIS A 76 1.08 9.30 3.83
C HIS A 76 0.00 9.52 2.77
N GLY A 77 -1.18 9.95 3.20
CA GLY A 77 -2.27 10.22 2.27
C GLY A 77 -2.73 8.98 1.51
N GLY A 78 -2.63 7.82 2.13
CA GLY A 78 -3.04 6.58 1.48
C GLY A 78 -2.04 6.02 0.49
N VAL A 79 -0.86 6.62 0.41
CA VAL A 79 0.19 6.19 -0.52
C VAL A 79 1.36 5.65 0.28
N LEU A 80 1.86 4.49 -0.11
CA LEU A 80 3.11 3.95 0.42
C LEU A 80 4.23 4.37 -0.53
N ALA A 81 5.17 5.15 -0.03
CA ALA A 81 6.34 5.55 -0.79
C ALA A 81 7.54 4.79 -0.23
N VAL A 82 8.34 4.20 -1.10
CA VAL A 82 9.48 3.38 -0.68
C VAL A 82 10.70 3.80 -1.47
N SER A 83 11.79 4.03 -0.75
CA SER A 83 13.10 4.27 -1.37
C SER A 83 13.82 2.94 -1.54
N PHE A 84 14.70 2.87 -2.52
CA PHE A 84 15.58 1.71 -2.67
C PHE A 84 16.83 2.12 -3.43
N VAL A 85 17.79 1.21 -3.48
CA VAL A 85 19.04 1.42 -4.23
C VAL A 85 19.25 0.19 -5.08
N VAL A 86 19.53 0.38 -6.34
CA VAL A 86 19.86 -0.69 -7.26
C VAL A 86 21.07 -0.26 -8.10
N ASP A 87 22.09 -1.12 -8.12
CA ASP A 87 23.34 -0.83 -8.83
C ASP A 87 23.91 0.55 -8.48
N GLY A 88 23.85 0.89 -7.19
CA GLY A 88 24.37 2.16 -6.70
C GLY A 88 23.52 3.37 -7.01
N ARG A 89 22.35 3.20 -7.63
CA ARG A 89 21.49 4.30 -7.99
C ARG A 89 20.24 4.33 -7.11
N PRO A 90 19.80 5.52 -6.70
CA PRO A 90 18.59 5.60 -5.92
C PRO A 90 17.36 5.31 -6.77
N GLY A 91 16.38 4.68 -6.17
CA GLY A 91 15.11 4.46 -6.78
C GLY A 91 14.00 4.82 -5.83
N ILE A 92 12.83 5.02 -6.38
CA ILE A 92 11.64 5.30 -5.59
C ILE A 92 10.46 4.56 -6.19
N ALA A 93 9.60 4.05 -5.31
CA ALA A 93 8.36 3.40 -5.70
C ALA A 93 7.23 3.99 -4.90
N THR A 94 6.06 4.10 -5.51
CA THR A 94 4.85 4.52 -4.80
C THR A 94 3.74 3.54 -5.10
N TYR A 95 2.91 3.26 -4.09
CA TYR A 95 1.83 2.29 -4.22
C TYR A 95 0.56 2.85 -3.60
N GLU A 96 -0.56 2.57 -4.26
CA GLU A 96 -1.89 2.82 -3.71
C GLU A 96 -2.54 1.48 -3.40
N VAL A 97 -3.27 1.42 -2.29
CA VAL A 97 -3.94 0.19 -1.91
C VAL A 97 -5.29 0.09 -2.64
N GLU A 98 -5.53 -1.06 -3.27
CA GLU A 98 -6.80 -1.37 -3.92
C GLU A 98 -7.79 -1.88 -2.89
N SER A 99 -9.06 -1.88 -3.23
CA SER A 99 -10.10 -2.35 -2.31
C SER A 99 -9.93 -3.81 -1.89
N ASP A 100 -9.25 -4.60 -2.72
CA ASP A 100 -9.00 -6.01 -2.41
C ASP A 100 -7.66 -6.24 -1.70
N GLY A 101 -6.97 -5.17 -1.33
CA GLY A 101 -5.71 -5.26 -0.60
C GLY A 101 -4.47 -5.33 -1.47
N ARG A 102 -4.61 -5.41 -2.78
CA ARG A 102 -3.45 -5.36 -3.67
C ARG A 102 -2.88 -3.95 -3.66
N LEU A 103 -1.61 -3.86 -3.97
CA LEU A 103 -0.92 -2.57 -4.07
C LEU A 103 -0.55 -2.33 -5.52
N ARG A 104 -1.06 -1.24 -6.07
CA ARG A 104 -0.77 -0.85 -7.45
C ARG A 104 0.28 0.24 -7.41
N GLY A 105 1.38 0.04 -8.11
CA GLY A 105 2.49 0.95 -7.97
C GLY A 105 3.22 1.30 -9.24
N ALA A 106 4.09 2.27 -9.08
CA ALA A 106 5.01 2.71 -10.13
C ALA A 106 6.35 2.97 -9.47
N TRP A 107 7.41 2.81 -10.25
CA TRP A 107 8.76 3.01 -9.72
C TRP A 107 9.65 3.62 -10.80
N SER A 108 10.75 4.22 -10.34
CA SER A 108 11.75 4.78 -11.25
C SER A 108 13.11 4.81 -10.58
N THR A 109 14.13 4.63 -11.39
CA THR A 109 15.52 4.84 -10.98
C THR A 109 16.15 6.00 -11.74
N GLY A 110 15.30 6.82 -12.39
CA GLY A 110 15.75 8.00 -13.10
C GLY A 110 15.77 7.88 -14.61
N GLY A 111 15.49 6.70 -15.16
CA GLY A 111 15.58 6.48 -16.59
C GLY A 111 14.28 6.14 -17.27
N GLY A 112 13.19 6.16 -16.55
CA GLY A 112 11.90 5.78 -17.06
C GLY A 112 11.07 5.27 -15.91
N MET A 113 9.84 4.86 -16.20
CA MET A 113 8.93 4.42 -15.17
C MET A 113 8.51 2.98 -15.42
N GLY A 114 8.65 2.15 -14.40
CA GLY A 114 8.08 0.81 -14.39
C GLY A 114 6.82 0.77 -13.55
N THR A 115 6.10 -0.34 -13.62
CA THR A 115 4.88 -0.51 -12.84
C THR A 115 4.92 -1.86 -12.12
N GLU A 116 4.17 -1.94 -11.02
CA GLU A 116 4.05 -3.18 -10.25
C GLU A 116 2.65 -3.35 -9.73
N MET A 117 2.23 -4.60 -9.65
CA MET A 117 1.05 -4.98 -8.89
C MET A 117 1.51 -5.99 -7.85
N LEU A 118 1.24 -5.71 -6.59
CA LEU A 118 1.60 -6.56 -5.47
C LEU A 118 0.33 -7.19 -4.91
N THR A 119 0.30 -8.51 -4.90
CA THR A 119 -0.88 -9.25 -4.44
C THR A 119 -0.56 -9.92 -3.11
N PRO A 120 -1.31 -9.67 -2.04
CA PRO A 120 -1.04 -10.28 -0.73
C PRO A 120 -1.12 -11.81 -0.81
N ARG A 121 -0.23 -12.46 -0.08
CA ARG A 121 -0.26 -13.91 0.09
C ARG A 121 -1.12 -14.31 1.25
#